data_c90fe780e37eedd2aff4d9beca81a0ad
#
_entry.id   c90fe780e37eedd2aff4d9beca81a0ad
#
_cell.length_a   1.000
_cell.length_b   1.000
_cell.length_c   1.000
_cell.angle_alpha   90.00
_cell.angle_beta   90.00
_cell.angle_gamma   90.00
#
_symmetry.space_group_name_H-M   'P 1'
#
loop_
_entity.id
_entity.type
_entity.pdbx_description
1 polymer ?
#
loop_
_entity_poly.entity_id
_entity_poly.type
_entity_poly.pdbx_seq_one_letter_code
_entity_poly.pdbx_strand_id
1 'polypeptide(L)'
;MFKGLAYLVVASTLAASSASAQDLDFSKIKCRDFLSAPKDQIATILTWLEGYYTKENAPPILYADKLMKDAEKLGAYCRAHGDDDIIKAADTVMPVK
;
A
#
# COMPACT_ATOMS: atom_id res chain seq x y z
N MET A 1 -16.37 24.63 -46.87
CA MET A 1 -16.12 24.33 -46.45
C MET A 1 -15.62 24.06 -45.50
N PHE A 2 -15.41 23.70 -45.26
CA PHE A 2 -14.97 23.31 -44.41
C PHE A 2 -14.77 22.89 -43.56
N LYS A 3 -14.74 22.77 -43.29
CA LYS A 3 -14.63 22.41 -42.63
C LYS A 3 -14.21 21.94 -41.79
N GLY A 4 -14.13 21.61 -41.58
CA GLY A 4 -13.74 20.99 -40.85
C GLY A 4 -13.15 20.99 -40.07
N LEU A 5 -12.89 20.91 -39.77
CA LEU A 5 -12.29 20.74 -39.04
C LEU A 5 -12.09 20.49 -37.94
N ALA A 6 -12.31 20.27 -37.54
CA ALA A 6 -12.21 20.00 -36.57
C ALA A 6 -11.74 19.31 -35.86
N TYR A 7 -11.47 19.01 -35.79
CA TYR A 7 -11.08 18.23 -35.15
C TYR A 7 -10.32 18.17 -34.28
N LEU A 8 -10.18 18.07 -34.04
CA LEU A 8 -9.47 17.87 -33.41
C LEU A 8 -9.14 17.70 -32.38
N VAL A 9 -9.24 17.60 -31.92
CA VAL A 9 -9.03 17.51 -31.07
C VAL A 9 -8.81 16.90 -30.23
N VAL A 10 -8.72 16.54 -29.92
CA VAL A 10 -8.60 15.86 -29.30
C VAL A 10 -7.95 15.45 -28.44
N ALA A 11 -7.71 15.11 -28.30
CA ALA A 11 -7.15 14.58 -27.71
C ALA A 11 -6.58 14.60 -26.67
N SER A 12 -6.17 14.72 -26.48
CA SER A 12 -5.57 14.88 -25.62
C SER A 12 -5.62 14.41 -24.47
N THR A 13 -5.90 14.30 -24.13
CA THR A 13 -6.16 13.91 -23.19
C THR A 13 -5.53 13.17 -22.41
N LEU A 14 -5.35 12.54 -22.63
CA LEU A 14 -4.85 11.74 -22.01
C LEU A 14 -4.13 11.92 -21.04
N ALA A 15 -3.73 12.12 -21.06
CA ALA A 15 -2.87 12.40 -20.33
C ALA A 15 -2.94 12.12 -19.07
N ALA A 16 -3.34 12.46 -18.74
CA ALA A 16 -3.49 12.41 -17.59
C ALA A 16 -3.04 11.51 -16.81
N SER A 17 -3.29 10.80 -16.92
CA SER A 17 -3.00 9.92 -16.21
C SER A 17 -1.98 9.83 -15.48
N SER A 18 -1.41 10.23 -15.48
CA SER A 18 -0.44 10.19 -14.79
C SER A 18 -0.41 9.77 -13.60
N ALA A 19 -0.53 8.91 -13.45
CA ALA A 19 -0.38 8.41 -12.33
C ALA A 19 0.90 8.51 -11.89
N SER A 20 1.26 9.21 -11.16
CA SER A 20 2.57 9.23 -10.74
C SER A 20 2.74 8.26 -9.66
N ALA A 21 3.73 7.53 -9.71
CA ALA A 21 4.13 6.66 -8.65
C ALA A 21 4.60 7.52 -7.50
N GLN A 22 4.05 7.33 -6.35
CA GLN A 22 4.47 8.04 -5.18
C GLN A 22 5.26 7.13 -4.28
N ASP A 23 6.28 7.68 -3.67
CA ASP A 23 7.02 6.94 -2.66
C ASP A 23 6.15 6.77 -1.43
N LEU A 24 6.23 5.62 -0.80
CA LEU A 24 5.57 5.40 0.46
C LEU A 24 6.63 5.37 1.54
N ASP A 25 6.58 6.34 2.42
CA ASP A 25 7.52 6.43 3.53
C ASP A 25 6.85 5.80 4.75
N PHE A 26 7.21 4.57 5.05
CA PHE A 26 6.55 3.81 6.11
C PHE A 26 6.80 4.41 7.49
N SER A 27 7.82 5.23 7.65
CA SER A 27 8.04 5.90 8.91
C SER A 27 7.00 6.98 9.19
N LYS A 28 6.22 7.35 8.17
CA LYS A 28 5.22 8.42 8.28
C LYS A 28 3.80 7.92 8.14
N ILE A 29 3.60 6.64 7.93
CA ILE A 29 2.26 6.09 7.81
C ILE A 29 1.75 5.75 9.20
N LYS A 30 0.59 6.27 9.54
CA LYS A 30 -0.05 5.97 10.82
C LYS A 30 -1.04 4.84 10.64
N CYS A 31 -1.36 4.19 11.75
CA CYS A 31 -2.38 3.14 11.76
C CYS A 31 -3.67 3.61 11.11
N ARG A 32 -4.13 4.83 11.42
CA ARG A 32 -5.38 5.30 10.83
C ARG A 32 -5.28 5.48 9.32
N ASP A 33 -4.10 5.84 8.83
CA ASP A 33 -3.89 5.96 7.38
C ASP A 33 -3.99 4.60 6.70
N PHE A 34 -3.42 3.58 7.34
CA PHE A 34 -3.51 2.22 6.85
C PHE A 34 -4.96 1.77 6.77
N LEU A 35 -5.73 2.03 7.82
CA LEU A 35 -7.12 1.58 7.86
C LEU A 35 -7.99 2.25 6.82
N SER A 36 -7.65 3.48 6.41
CA SER A 36 -8.46 4.22 5.45
C SER A 36 -7.91 4.20 4.04
N ALA A 37 -6.84 3.48 3.80
CA ALA A 37 -6.22 3.44 2.48
C ALA A 37 -7.05 2.61 1.51
N PRO A 38 -6.93 2.87 0.20
CA PRO A 38 -7.58 2.04 -0.81
C PRO A 38 -7.03 0.62 -0.76
N LYS A 39 -7.81 -0.33 -1.24
CA LYS A 39 -7.44 -1.75 -1.17
C LYS A 39 -6.10 -2.07 -1.79
N ASP A 40 -5.80 -1.49 -2.94
CA ASP A 40 -4.53 -1.77 -3.61
C ASP A 40 -3.36 -1.22 -2.81
N GLN A 41 -3.55 -0.10 -2.13
CA GLN A 41 -2.50 0.46 -1.30
C GLN A 41 -2.33 -0.37 -0.02
N ILE A 42 -3.42 -0.85 0.55
CA ILE A 42 -3.34 -1.76 1.71
C ILE A 42 -2.54 -2.99 1.33
N ALA A 43 -2.81 -3.56 0.15
CA ALA A 43 -2.09 -4.74 -0.31
C ALA A 43 -0.60 -4.44 -0.46
N THR A 44 -0.26 -3.28 -0.99
CA THR A 44 1.15 -2.87 -1.14
C THR A 44 1.82 -2.74 0.22
N ILE A 45 1.16 -2.10 1.17
CA ILE A 45 1.69 -1.92 2.51
C ILE A 45 1.94 -3.26 3.18
N LEU A 46 0.95 -4.15 3.11
CA LEU A 46 1.07 -5.47 3.73
C LEU A 46 2.19 -6.29 3.11
N THR A 47 2.30 -6.28 1.80
CA THR A 47 3.34 -7.03 1.10
C THR A 47 4.73 -6.50 1.48
N TRP A 48 4.87 -5.18 1.54
CA TRP A 48 6.14 -4.58 1.93
C TRP A 48 6.51 -4.98 3.36
N LEU A 49 5.52 -4.93 4.27
CA LEU A 49 5.77 -5.29 5.66
C LEU A 49 6.14 -6.76 5.80
N GLU A 50 5.50 -7.65 5.04
CA GLU A 50 5.88 -9.06 5.07
C GLU A 50 7.34 -9.25 4.69
N GLY A 51 7.80 -8.55 3.68
CA GLY A 51 9.20 -8.61 3.29
C GLY A 51 10.13 -8.01 4.33
N TYR A 52 9.73 -6.88 4.88
CA TYR A 52 10.54 -6.16 5.87
C TYR A 52 10.77 -7.01 7.14
N TYR A 53 9.77 -7.81 7.52
CA TYR A 53 9.86 -8.65 8.71
C TYR A 53 10.25 -10.09 8.40
N THR A 54 10.73 -10.35 7.19
CA THR A 54 11.20 -11.68 6.81
C THR A 54 12.71 -11.72 6.96
N LYS A 55 13.22 -12.84 7.44
CA LYS A 55 14.65 -12.99 7.59
C LYS A 55 15.35 -12.94 6.24
N GLU A 56 16.54 -12.38 6.25
CA GLU A 56 17.32 -12.18 5.05
C GLU A 56 17.57 -13.48 4.27
N ASN A 57 17.74 -14.58 4.98
CA ASN A 57 18.04 -15.86 4.35
C ASN A 57 16.81 -16.75 4.17
N ALA A 58 15.62 -16.19 4.34
CA ALA A 58 14.41 -16.98 4.17
C ALA A 58 14.15 -17.25 2.68
N PRO A 59 13.43 -18.32 2.35
CA PRO A 59 13.07 -18.55 0.96
C PRO A 59 12.24 -17.39 0.42
N PRO A 60 12.37 -17.09 -0.87
CA PRO A 60 11.63 -15.96 -1.45
C PRO A 60 10.18 -16.33 -1.75
N ILE A 61 9.43 -16.63 -0.71
CA ILE A 61 8.05 -17.09 -0.81
C ILE A 61 7.15 -16.16 -0.01
N LEU A 62 6.08 -15.69 -0.62
CA LEU A 62 5.06 -14.96 0.08
C LEU A 62 3.96 -15.95 0.45
N TYR A 63 3.84 -16.24 1.74
CA TYR A 63 2.86 -17.20 2.21
C TYR A 63 1.51 -16.50 2.37
N ALA A 64 0.56 -16.86 1.54
CA ALA A 64 -0.73 -16.18 1.51
C ALA A 64 -1.48 -16.27 2.84
N ASP A 65 -1.45 -17.43 3.49
CA ASP A 65 -2.15 -17.58 4.77
C ASP A 65 -1.53 -16.70 5.84
N LYS A 66 -0.20 -16.62 5.87
CA LYS A 66 0.47 -15.76 6.83
C LYS A 66 0.15 -14.31 6.56
N LEU A 67 0.13 -13.91 5.30
CA LEU A 67 -0.21 -12.54 4.93
C LEU A 67 -1.60 -12.18 5.43
N MET A 68 -2.57 -13.07 5.26
CA MET A 68 -3.94 -12.82 5.71
C MET A 68 -4.03 -12.71 7.23
N LYS A 69 -3.33 -13.59 7.94
CA LYS A 69 -3.32 -13.54 9.39
C LYS A 69 -2.66 -12.27 9.91
N ASP A 70 -1.57 -11.88 9.30
CA ASP A 70 -0.87 -10.66 9.69
C ASP A 70 -1.74 -9.44 9.39
N ALA A 71 -2.48 -9.46 8.28
CA ALA A 71 -3.40 -8.38 7.95
C ALA A 71 -4.48 -8.23 9.02
N GLU A 72 -5.02 -9.35 9.49
CA GLU A 72 -6.04 -9.32 10.54
C GLU A 72 -5.49 -8.76 11.85
N LYS A 73 -4.30 -9.23 12.23
CA LYS A 73 -3.67 -8.76 13.46
C LYS A 73 -3.35 -7.26 13.38
N LEU A 74 -2.81 -6.84 12.24
CA LEU A 74 -2.45 -5.45 12.07
C LEU A 74 -3.69 -4.57 12.06
N GLY A 75 -4.75 -5.00 11.40
CA GLY A 75 -6.00 -4.26 11.37
C GLY A 75 -6.59 -4.12 12.77
N ALA A 76 -6.59 -5.21 13.55
CA ALA A 76 -7.12 -5.17 14.92
C ALA A 76 -6.30 -4.23 15.78
N TYR A 77 -4.98 -4.31 15.70
CA TYR A 77 -4.12 -3.42 16.47
C TYR A 77 -4.37 -1.98 16.09
N CYS A 78 -4.42 -1.70 14.79
CA CYS A 78 -4.58 -0.33 14.33
C CYS A 78 -5.93 0.27 14.69
N ARG A 79 -6.98 -0.54 14.79
CA ARG A 79 -8.28 -0.02 15.21
C ARG A 79 -8.22 0.49 16.63
N ALA A 80 -7.39 -0.10 17.47
CA ALA A 80 -7.25 0.32 18.86
C ALA A 80 -6.15 1.38 19.04
N HIS A 81 -5.29 1.56 18.06
CA HIS A 81 -4.11 2.43 18.19
C HIS A 81 -3.92 3.29 16.94
N GLY A 82 -4.94 4.05 16.59
CA GLY A 82 -4.94 4.83 15.35
C GLY A 82 -3.78 5.80 15.19
N ASP A 83 -3.22 6.29 16.28
CA ASP A 83 -2.14 7.26 16.23
C ASP A 83 -0.75 6.63 16.19
N ASP A 84 -0.64 5.32 16.35
CA ASP A 84 0.66 4.67 16.31
C ASP A 84 1.17 4.62 14.87
N ASP A 85 2.48 4.64 14.72
CA ASP A 85 3.10 4.43 13.43
C ASP A 85 2.89 3.01 12.98
N ILE A 86 2.75 2.81 11.68
CA ILE A 86 2.53 1.47 11.13
C ILE A 86 3.71 0.54 11.44
N ILE A 87 4.92 1.07 11.53
CA ILE A 87 6.08 0.25 11.88
C ILE A 87 5.98 -0.22 13.33
N LYS A 88 5.56 0.67 14.23
CA LYS A 88 5.36 0.27 15.63
C LYS A 88 4.31 -0.81 15.73
N ALA A 89 3.22 -0.65 15.01
CA ALA A 89 2.15 -1.65 15.00
C ALA A 89 2.67 -2.99 14.48
N ALA A 90 3.39 -2.96 13.38
CA ALA A 90 3.92 -4.18 12.78
C ALA A 90 4.98 -4.84 13.69
N ASP A 91 5.82 -4.04 14.34
CA ASP A 91 6.77 -4.59 15.32
C ASP A 91 6.05 -5.38 16.39
N THR A 92 4.86 -4.94 16.77
CA THR A 92 4.10 -5.59 17.82
C THR A 92 3.44 -6.88 17.36
N VAL A 93 2.88 -6.88 16.15
CA VAL A 93 2.10 -8.04 15.70
C VAL A 93 2.78 -8.92 14.66
N MET A 94 3.89 -8.46 14.07
CA MET A 94 4.59 -9.18 13.02
C MET A 94 6.08 -9.31 13.34
N PRO A 95 6.45 -9.85 14.48
CA PRO A 95 7.87 -9.90 14.82
C PRO A 95 8.62 -10.84 13.90
N VAL A 96 9.87 -10.52 13.64
CA VAL A 96 10.75 -11.40 12.87
C VAL A 96 10.99 -12.67 13.67
N LYS A 97 10.93 -13.78 13.00
CA LYS A 97 11.09 -15.06 13.68
C LYS A 97 12.49 -15.61 13.51
#